data_1788fdb1edf52cb9e06af61bdf8486d2
#
_entry.id   1788fdb1edf52cb9e06af61bdf8486d2
#
_cell.length_a   1.000
_cell.length_b   1.000
_cell.length_c   1.000
_cell.angle_alpha   90.00
_cell.angle_beta   90.00
_cell.angle_gamma   90.00
#
_symmetry.space_group_name_H-M   'P 1'
#
loop_
_entity.id
_entity.type
_entity.pdbx_description
1 polymer ?
#
loop_
_entity_poly.entity_id
_entity_poly.type
_entity_poly.pdbx_seq_one_letter_code
_entity_poly.pdbx_strand_id
1 'polypeptide(L)'
;MKEKELIETNAVLQESLTKENEKYYGNLLIYIRIMAFFRDVKKSEELLLEVLRDILDAQEQGLSAEEYFGENPKKVADDIIKQLPINLLDTVKIILIALASYSIFSILPKIIFPDEDLDIGSLLISGFYWTVMVIFALWLLGISLYRFKNKLSKLVLLLLVGLGVSVGFYISFVVS
;
A
#
# COMPACT_ATOMS: atom_id res chain seq x y z
N MET A 1 3.93 -2.09 22.57
CA MET A 1 4.72 -1.16 21.74
C MET A 1 3.79 -0.22 20.99
N LYS A 2 4.22 1.00 20.69
CA LYS A 2 3.50 1.88 19.77
C LYS A 2 3.74 1.42 18.33
N GLU A 3 2.84 1.77 17.41
CA GLU A 3 2.97 1.40 15.99
C GLU A 3 4.34 1.80 15.39
N LYS A 4 4.76 3.04 15.65
CA LYS A 4 6.07 3.53 15.20
C LYS A 4 7.24 2.68 15.70
N GLU A 5 7.21 2.26 16.95
CA GLU A 5 8.26 1.40 17.55
C GLU A 5 8.28 0.01 16.89
N LEU A 6 7.09 -0.54 16.52
CA LEU A 6 6.99 -1.80 15.79
C LEU A 6 7.65 -1.70 14.42
N ILE A 7 7.35 -0.63 13.67
CA ILE A 7 7.93 -0.37 12.34
C ILE A 7 9.46 -0.19 12.42
N GLU A 8 9.95 0.59 13.40
CA GLU A 8 11.39 0.81 13.60
C GLU A 8 12.10 -0.50 13.98
N THR A 9 11.53 -1.27 14.93
CA THR A 9 12.09 -2.58 15.32
C THR A 9 12.10 -3.55 14.15
N ASN A 10 11.04 -3.57 13.34
CA ASN A 10 10.95 -4.40 12.16
C ASN A 10 12.05 -4.04 11.14
N ALA A 11 12.27 -2.75 10.88
CA ALA A 11 13.29 -2.28 9.95
C ALA A 11 14.71 -2.71 10.40
N VAL A 12 15.02 -2.57 11.69
CA VAL A 12 16.33 -2.99 12.23
C VAL A 12 16.54 -4.51 12.12
N LEU A 13 15.52 -5.30 12.47
CA LEU A 13 15.65 -6.77 12.41
C LEU A 13 15.75 -7.31 10.98
N GLN A 14 15.16 -6.63 9.99
CA GLN A 14 15.31 -7.01 8.58
C GLN A 14 16.76 -7.01 8.10
N GLU A 15 17.63 -6.16 8.65
CA GLU A 15 19.05 -6.09 8.29
C GLU A 15 19.81 -7.38 8.62
N SER A 16 19.27 -8.22 9.51
CA SER A 16 19.85 -9.51 9.91
C SER A 16 19.41 -10.68 9.01
N LEU A 17 18.53 -10.44 8.04
CA LEU A 17 18.07 -11.48 7.13
C LEU A 17 19.12 -11.82 6.05
N THR A 18 19.17 -13.10 5.66
CA THR A 18 19.85 -13.49 4.42
C THR A 18 19.13 -12.88 3.21
N LYS A 19 19.82 -12.70 2.08
CA LYS A 19 19.24 -12.14 0.84
C LYS A 19 17.99 -12.88 0.37
N GLU A 20 17.92 -14.17 0.60
CA GLU A 20 16.78 -15.02 0.24
C GLU A 20 15.60 -14.72 1.14
N ASN A 21 15.79 -14.72 2.45
CA ASN A 21 14.80 -14.43 3.46
C ASN A 21 14.34 -12.98 3.40
N GLU A 22 15.24 -12.03 3.13
CA GLU A 22 14.91 -10.62 2.90
C GLU A 22 13.94 -10.45 1.73
N LYS A 23 14.17 -11.14 0.61
CA LYS A 23 13.28 -11.10 -0.54
C LYS A 23 11.91 -11.71 -0.23
N TYR A 24 11.87 -12.85 0.47
CA TYR A 24 10.63 -13.50 0.88
C TYR A 24 9.82 -12.59 1.80
N TYR A 25 10.45 -12.13 2.89
CA TYR A 25 9.82 -11.28 3.87
C TYR A 25 9.42 -9.91 3.31
N GLY A 26 10.26 -9.27 2.51
CA GLY A 26 9.98 -7.99 1.89
C GLY A 26 8.74 -8.01 1.00
N ASN A 27 8.55 -9.07 0.19
CA ASN A 27 7.34 -9.25 -0.61
C ASN A 27 6.10 -9.45 0.27
N LEU A 28 6.20 -10.24 1.34
CA LEU A 28 5.13 -10.50 2.28
C LEU A 28 4.74 -9.20 3.01
N LEU A 29 5.71 -8.45 3.52
CA LEU A 29 5.53 -7.19 4.23
C LEU A 29 4.81 -6.15 3.35
N ILE A 30 5.30 -5.92 2.13
CA ILE A 30 4.70 -4.96 1.20
C ILE A 30 3.27 -5.39 0.84
N TYR A 31 3.06 -6.67 0.56
CA TYR A 31 1.74 -7.20 0.21
C TYR A 31 0.75 -7.02 1.36
N ILE A 32 1.11 -7.38 2.60
CA ILE A 32 0.24 -7.22 3.77
C ILE A 32 -0.08 -5.74 4.00
N ARG A 33 0.91 -4.85 3.98
CA ARG A 33 0.69 -3.41 4.18
C ARG A 33 -0.27 -2.80 3.14
N ILE A 34 -0.21 -3.26 1.89
CA ILE A 34 -1.10 -2.79 0.82
C ILE A 34 -2.49 -3.42 0.95
N MET A 35 -2.57 -4.73 1.12
CA MET A 35 -3.85 -5.47 1.05
C MET A 35 -4.63 -5.41 2.36
N ALA A 36 -3.98 -5.10 3.47
CA ALA A 36 -4.61 -4.91 4.78
C ALA A 36 -5.12 -3.47 5.02
N PHE A 37 -5.35 -2.68 3.96
CA PHE A 37 -5.74 -1.26 4.04
C PHE A 37 -6.95 -0.97 4.97
N PHE A 38 -7.93 -1.88 5.03
CA PHE A 38 -9.10 -1.78 5.89
C PHE A 38 -8.93 -2.45 7.26
N ARG A 39 -7.73 -2.91 7.58
CA ARG A 39 -7.42 -3.65 8.81
C ARG A 39 -6.72 -2.75 9.83
N ASP A 40 -6.63 -3.26 11.05
CA ASP A 40 -5.89 -2.60 12.12
C ASP A 40 -4.39 -2.58 11.82
N VAL A 41 -3.85 -1.38 11.60
CA VAL A 41 -2.45 -1.18 11.22
C VAL A 41 -1.50 -1.66 12.31
N LYS A 42 -1.80 -1.36 13.59
CA LYS A 42 -0.97 -1.78 14.71
C LYS A 42 -0.90 -3.30 14.83
N LYS A 43 -2.04 -3.97 14.69
CA LYS A 43 -2.11 -5.44 14.69
C LYS A 43 -1.37 -6.04 13.49
N SER A 44 -1.44 -5.40 12.34
CA SER A 44 -0.69 -5.80 11.15
C SER A 44 0.83 -5.74 11.40
N GLU A 45 1.33 -4.66 11.99
CA GLU A 45 2.76 -4.52 12.32
C GLU A 45 3.19 -5.48 13.45
N GLU A 46 2.33 -5.77 14.44
CA GLU A 46 2.60 -6.80 15.46
C GLU A 46 2.80 -8.18 14.83
N LEU A 47 1.90 -8.62 13.94
CA LEU A 47 2.01 -9.91 13.25
C LEU A 47 3.19 -9.96 12.28
N LEU A 48 3.46 -8.87 11.56
CA LEU A 48 4.64 -8.77 10.70
C LEU A 48 5.94 -8.93 11.48
N LEU A 49 6.03 -8.33 12.67
CA LEU A 49 7.21 -8.46 13.53
C LEU A 49 7.35 -9.89 14.09
N GLU A 50 6.24 -10.57 14.39
CA GLU A 50 6.22 -11.96 14.81
C GLU A 50 6.75 -12.87 13.69
N VAL A 51 6.21 -12.74 12.47
CA VAL A 51 6.69 -13.48 11.29
C VAL A 51 8.18 -13.25 11.03
N LEU A 52 8.67 -12.00 11.19
CA LEU A 52 10.08 -11.69 11.01
C LEU A 52 10.96 -12.43 12.01
N ARG A 53 10.55 -12.50 13.27
CA ARG A 53 11.26 -13.26 14.30
C ARG A 53 11.28 -14.74 14.01
N ASP A 54 10.14 -15.31 13.59
CA ASP A 54 10.06 -16.72 13.20
C ASP A 54 11.01 -17.04 12.03
N ILE A 55 11.15 -16.11 11.06
CA ILE A 55 12.11 -16.25 9.96
C ILE A 55 13.55 -16.22 10.47
N LEU A 56 13.87 -15.32 11.42
CA LEU A 56 15.21 -15.24 12.00
C LEU A 56 15.54 -16.50 12.80
N ASP A 57 14.61 -17.00 13.59
CA ASP A 57 14.77 -18.23 14.36
C ASP A 57 14.95 -19.46 13.44
N ALA A 58 14.20 -19.53 12.34
CA ALA A 58 14.37 -20.57 11.32
C ALA A 58 15.74 -20.45 10.62
N GLN A 59 16.16 -19.22 10.30
CA GLN A 59 17.46 -18.93 9.70
C GLN A 59 18.64 -19.38 10.59
N GLU A 60 18.55 -19.19 11.91
CA GLU A 60 19.54 -19.70 12.87
C GLU A 60 19.64 -21.24 12.86
N GLN A 61 18.54 -21.91 12.52
CA GLN A 61 18.47 -23.37 12.35
C GLN A 61 18.88 -23.83 10.94
N GLY A 62 19.30 -22.92 10.07
CA GLY A 62 19.71 -23.20 8.70
C GLY A 62 18.55 -23.40 7.71
N LEU A 63 17.31 -23.05 8.10
CA LEU A 63 16.14 -23.13 7.25
C LEU A 63 15.85 -21.77 6.58
N SER A 64 15.46 -21.80 5.31
CA SER A 64 14.95 -20.62 4.63
C SER A 64 13.50 -20.31 5.05
N ALA A 65 13.05 -19.06 4.85
CA ALA A 65 11.67 -18.67 5.09
C ALA A 65 10.68 -19.47 4.21
N GLU A 66 11.09 -19.86 3.00
CA GLU A 66 10.30 -20.68 2.08
C GLU A 66 10.15 -22.12 2.60
N GLU A 67 11.20 -22.68 3.17
CA GLU A 67 11.15 -24.02 3.80
C GLU A 67 10.30 -24.04 5.06
N TYR A 68 10.33 -22.97 5.87
CA TYR A 68 9.60 -22.87 7.12
C TYR A 68 8.10 -22.56 6.93
N PHE A 69 7.76 -21.56 6.11
CA PHE A 69 6.37 -21.12 5.87
C PHE A 69 5.72 -21.75 4.64
N GLY A 70 6.51 -22.39 3.76
CA GLY A 70 6.08 -23.01 2.51
C GLY A 70 6.28 -22.17 1.27
N GLU A 71 6.20 -22.80 0.13
CA GLU A 71 6.51 -22.24 -1.20
C GLU A 71 5.52 -21.15 -1.67
N ASN A 72 4.43 -20.89 -0.94
CA ASN A 72 3.41 -19.94 -1.34
C ASN A 72 3.30 -18.76 -0.36
N PRO A 73 4.20 -17.76 -0.43
CA PRO A 73 4.21 -16.61 0.47
C PRO A 73 2.92 -15.78 0.37
N LYS A 74 2.25 -15.79 -0.80
CA LYS A 74 0.96 -15.11 -0.95
C LYS A 74 -0.12 -15.73 -0.07
N LYS A 75 -0.17 -17.06 0.01
CA LYS A 75 -1.15 -17.76 0.85
C LYS A 75 -0.91 -17.43 2.33
N VAL A 76 0.35 -17.42 2.77
CA VAL A 76 0.72 -17.03 4.13
C VAL A 76 0.25 -15.61 4.43
N ALA A 77 0.53 -14.67 3.54
CA ALA A 77 0.09 -13.28 3.67
C ALA A 77 -1.45 -13.14 3.71
N ASP A 78 -2.17 -13.85 2.82
CA ASP A 78 -3.63 -13.84 2.80
C ASP A 78 -4.23 -14.40 4.11
N ASP A 79 -3.62 -15.43 4.69
CA ASP A 79 -4.07 -16.01 5.94
C ASP A 79 -3.79 -15.09 7.14
N ILE A 80 -2.69 -14.34 7.13
CA ILE A 80 -2.42 -13.27 8.10
C ILE A 80 -3.47 -12.16 7.98
N ILE A 81 -3.75 -11.67 6.77
CA ILE A 81 -4.72 -10.59 6.53
C ILE A 81 -6.12 -10.98 7.02
N LYS A 82 -6.53 -12.23 6.85
CA LYS A 82 -7.83 -12.72 7.35
C LYS A 82 -7.96 -12.66 8.88
N GLN A 83 -6.86 -12.82 9.60
CA GLN A 83 -6.85 -12.77 11.06
C GLN A 83 -6.88 -11.34 11.61
N LEU A 84 -6.54 -10.34 10.79
CA LEU A 84 -6.53 -8.95 11.19
C LEU A 84 -7.95 -8.42 11.38
N PRO A 85 -8.26 -7.75 12.50
CA PRO A 85 -9.54 -7.08 12.69
C PRO A 85 -9.70 -5.91 11.70
N ILE A 86 -10.95 -5.66 11.30
CA ILE A 86 -11.28 -4.49 10.47
C ILE A 86 -11.23 -3.24 11.37
N ASN A 87 -10.54 -2.20 10.91
CA ASN A 87 -10.49 -0.90 11.59
C ASN A 87 -10.92 0.21 10.62
N LEU A 88 -12.24 0.48 10.62
CA LEU A 88 -12.82 1.52 9.77
C LEU A 88 -12.37 2.92 10.17
N LEU A 89 -12.06 3.17 11.45
CA LEU A 89 -11.63 4.49 11.91
C LEU A 89 -10.27 4.88 11.31
N ASP A 90 -9.31 3.97 11.28
CA ASP A 90 -8.00 4.24 10.66
C ASP A 90 -8.14 4.39 9.15
N THR A 91 -9.00 3.60 8.52
CA THR A 91 -9.32 3.74 7.09
C THR A 91 -9.89 5.12 6.78
N VAL A 92 -10.88 5.59 7.56
CA VAL A 92 -11.48 6.91 7.37
C VAL A 92 -10.44 8.02 7.57
N LYS A 93 -9.56 7.92 8.57
CA LYS A 93 -8.47 8.90 8.76
C LYS A 93 -7.58 8.99 7.53
N ILE A 94 -7.15 7.85 6.96
CA ILE A 94 -6.29 7.83 5.77
C ILE A 94 -7.00 8.47 4.58
N ILE A 95 -8.29 8.18 4.37
CA ILE A 95 -9.10 8.78 3.31
C ILE A 95 -9.20 10.29 3.51
N LEU A 96 -9.45 10.76 4.74
CA LEU A 96 -9.53 12.20 5.05
C LEU A 96 -8.19 12.90 4.82
N ILE A 97 -7.07 12.27 5.17
CA ILE A 97 -5.73 12.83 4.91
C ILE A 97 -5.49 12.92 3.40
N ALA A 98 -5.86 11.90 2.63
CA ALA A 98 -5.71 11.91 1.17
C ALA A 98 -6.56 13.01 0.53
N LEU A 99 -7.82 13.16 0.96
CA LEU A 99 -8.72 14.23 0.49
C LEU A 99 -8.21 15.62 0.87
N ALA A 100 -7.73 15.80 2.11
CA ALA A 100 -7.15 17.07 2.55
C ALA A 100 -5.90 17.43 1.74
N SER A 101 -5.00 16.47 1.52
CA SER A 101 -3.82 16.66 0.69
C SER A 101 -4.18 17.05 -0.74
N TYR A 102 -5.12 16.33 -1.35
CA TYR A 102 -5.63 16.68 -2.68
C TYR A 102 -6.20 18.11 -2.71
N SER A 103 -7.03 18.49 -1.73
CA SER A 103 -7.64 19.81 -1.65
C SER A 103 -6.60 20.92 -1.56
N ILE A 104 -5.54 20.73 -0.77
CA ILE A 104 -4.44 21.70 -0.65
C ILE A 104 -3.76 21.90 -2.03
N PHE A 105 -3.41 20.81 -2.72
CA PHE A 105 -2.76 20.89 -4.03
C PHE A 105 -3.68 21.48 -5.12
N SER A 106 -4.99 21.27 -5.04
CA SER A 106 -5.96 21.80 -6.01
C SER A 106 -6.27 23.28 -5.77
N ILE A 107 -6.25 23.74 -4.52
CA ILE A 107 -6.57 25.13 -4.16
C ILE A 107 -5.34 26.04 -4.32
N LEU A 108 -4.12 25.52 -4.08
CA LEU A 108 -2.88 26.32 -4.08
C LEU A 108 -2.67 27.09 -5.39
N PRO A 109 -2.83 26.53 -6.60
CA PRO A 109 -2.71 27.26 -7.85
C PRO A 109 -3.75 28.39 -7.97
N LYS A 110 -4.97 28.18 -7.52
CA LYS A 110 -6.07 29.17 -7.57
C LYS A 110 -5.86 30.35 -6.62
N ILE A 111 -5.12 30.14 -5.53
CA ILE A 111 -4.68 31.26 -4.64
C ILE A 111 -3.59 32.10 -5.32
N ILE A 112 -2.68 31.43 -6.06
CA ILE A 112 -1.56 32.12 -6.74
C ILE A 112 -2.04 32.84 -8.00
N PHE A 113 -3.02 32.25 -8.71
CA PHE A 113 -3.62 32.77 -9.94
C PHE A 113 -5.13 32.96 -9.74
N PRO A 114 -5.59 34.08 -9.18
CA PRO A 114 -6.98 34.28 -8.73
C PRO A 114 -8.00 34.47 -9.86
N ASP A 115 -7.59 34.39 -11.12
CA ASP A 115 -8.47 34.54 -12.28
C ASP A 115 -9.37 33.34 -12.57
N GLU A 116 -9.23 32.22 -11.80
CA GLU A 116 -10.06 31.05 -11.94
C GLU A 116 -11.06 30.93 -10.78
N ASP A 117 -12.33 30.77 -11.10
CA ASP A 117 -13.40 30.53 -10.13
C ASP A 117 -13.20 29.18 -9.41
N LEU A 118 -13.51 29.16 -8.12
CA LEU A 118 -13.39 27.99 -7.27
C LEU A 118 -14.70 27.20 -7.34
N ASP A 119 -14.78 26.21 -8.24
CA ASP A 119 -15.93 25.30 -8.29
C ASP A 119 -15.75 24.14 -7.29
N ILE A 120 -16.54 24.19 -6.21
CA ILE A 120 -16.54 23.16 -5.16
C ILE A 120 -17.03 21.82 -5.70
N GLY A 121 -17.95 21.80 -6.66
CA GLY A 121 -18.46 20.59 -7.29
C GLY A 121 -17.36 19.83 -8.03
N SER A 122 -16.60 20.57 -8.86
CA SER A 122 -15.42 20.09 -9.56
C SER A 122 -14.38 19.49 -8.60
N LEU A 123 -14.08 20.21 -7.52
CA LEU A 123 -13.11 19.80 -6.52
C LEU A 123 -13.51 18.50 -5.82
N LEU A 124 -14.78 18.33 -5.48
CA LEU A 124 -15.27 17.09 -4.85
C LEU A 124 -15.26 15.90 -5.81
N ILE A 125 -15.70 16.07 -7.05
CA ILE A 125 -15.74 15.01 -8.07
C ILE A 125 -14.31 14.55 -8.38
N SER A 126 -13.42 15.48 -8.65
CA SER A 126 -12.01 15.18 -8.96
C SER A 126 -11.30 14.55 -7.77
N GLY A 127 -11.52 15.05 -6.54
CA GLY A 127 -10.95 14.50 -5.31
C GLY A 127 -11.40 13.06 -5.05
N PHE A 128 -12.67 12.77 -5.27
CA PHE A 128 -13.21 11.41 -5.17
C PHE A 128 -12.57 10.48 -6.22
N TYR A 129 -12.50 10.93 -7.48
CA TYR A 129 -11.87 10.16 -8.55
C TYR A 129 -10.40 9.83 -8.22
N TRP A 130 -9.60 10.82 -7.83
CA TRP A 130 -8.20 10.61 -7.50
C TRP A 130 -8.00 9.69 -6.31
N THR A 131 -8.86 9.79 -5.29
CA THR A 131 -8.84 8.88 -4.12
C THR A 131 -9.08 7.43 -4.55
N VAL A 132 -10.10 7.18 -5.37
CA VAL A 132 -10.40 5.84 -5.89
C VAL A 132 -9.25 5.33 -6.76
N MET A 133 -8.65 6.20 -7.60
CA MET A 133 -7.52 5.83 -8.45
C MET A 133 -6.27 5.43 -7.65
N VAL A 134 -5.96 6.14 -6.55
CA VAL A 134 -4.84 5.79 -5.68
C VAL A 134 -5.07 4.42 -5.03
N ILE A 135 -6.26 4.19 -4.48
CA ILE A 135 -6.61 2.89 -3.86
C ILE A 135 -6.50 1.76 -4.90
N PHE A 136 -7.00 1.99 -6.10
CA PHE A 136 -6.93 1.03 -7.20
C PHE A 136 -5.48 0.74 -7.64
N ALA A 137 -4.65 1.78 -7.75
CA ALA A 137 -3.23 1.62 -8.08
C ALA A 137 -2.47 0.83 -7.01
N LEU A 138 -2.71 1.13 -5.72
CA LEU A 138 -2.12 0.37 -4.61
C LEU A 138 -2.57 -1.09 -4.62
N TRP A 139 -3.86 -1.36 -4.87
CA TRP A 139 -4.38 -2.72 -4.99
C TRP A 139 -3.73 -3.49 -6.16
N LEU A 140 -3.58 -2.83 -7.31
CA LEU A 140 -2.88 -3.41 -8.46
C LEU A 140 -1.40 -3.70 -8.15
N LEU A 141 -0.71 -2.80 -7.44
CA LEU A 141 0.66 -3.02 -6.99
C LEU A 141 0.76 -4.23 -6.06
N GLY A 142 -0.15 -4.34 -5.08
CA GLY A 142 -0.19 -5.51 -4.18
C GLY A 142 -0.32 -6.83 -4.94
N ILE A 143 -1.28 -6.91 -5.87
CA ILE A 143 -1.46 -8.11 -6.71
C ILE A 143 -0.22 -8.38 -7.58
N SER A 144 0.45 -7.33 -8.06
CA SER A 144 1.59 -7.46 -8.97
C SER A 144 2.78 -8.16 -8.36
N LEU A 145 2.96 -8.08 -7.03
CA LEU A 145 4.07 -8.71 -6.32
C LEU A 145 4.13 -10.23 -6.53
N TYR A 146 2.96 -10.87 -6.58
CA TYR A 146 2.87 -12.32 -6.69
C TYR A 146 2.35 -12.84 -8.03
N ARG A 147 1.58 -12.03 -8.77
CA ARG A 147 0.90 -12.47 -10.00
C ARG A 147 1.69 -12.20 -11.27
N PHE A 148 2.49 -11.14 -11.31
CA PHE A 148 3.16 -10.71 -12.53
C PHE A 148 4.67 -10.99 -12.49
N LYS A 149 5.05 -12.21 -12.89
CA LYS A 149 6.47 -12.58 -13.04
C LYS A 149 7.11 -12.04 -14.32
N ASN A 150 6.32 -11.73 -15.36
CA ASN A 150 6.82 -11.33 -16.68
C ASN A 150 6.88 -9.80 -16.84
N LYS A 151 7.92 -9.35 -17.58
CA LYS A 151 8.13 -7.93 -17.93
C LYS A 151 6.91 -7.32 -18.65
N LEU A 152 6.26 -8.09 -19.53
CA LEU A 152 5.09 -7.66 -20.30
C LEU A 152 3.88 -7.36 -19.39
N SER A 153 3.61 -8.20 -18.40
CA SER A 153 2.48 -7.99 -17.50
C SER A 153 2.68 -6.79 -16.58
N LYS A 154 3.93 -6.50 -16.17
CA LYS A 154 4.27 -5.26 -15.45
C LYS A 154 4.09 -4.01 -16.33
N LEU A 155 4.44 -4.11 -17.62
CA LEU A 155 4.21 -3.03 -18.58
C LEU A 155 2.72 -2.74 -18.78
N VAL A 156 1.90 -3.77 -18.94
CA VAL A 156 0.42 -3.64 -19.05
C VAL A 156 -0.14 -2.96 -17.78
N LEU A 157 0.33 -3.32 -16.61
CA LEU A 157 -0.06 -2.70 -15.35
C LEU A 157 0.26 -1.19 -15.34
N LEU A 158 1.48 -0.82 -15.72
CA LEU A 158 1.90 0.58 -15.84
C LEU A 158 1.05 1.36 -16.83
N LEU A 159 0.71 0.74 -17.97
CA LEU A 159 -0.17 1.35 -18.98
C LEU A 159 -1.59 1.57 -18.45
N LEU A 160 -2.15 0.63 -17.68
CA LEU A 160 -3.46 0.79 -17.05
C LEU A 160 -3.49 1.91 -16.02
N VAL A 161 -2.47 2.01 -15.18
CA VAL A 161 -2.34 3.12 -14.22
C VAL A 161 -2.16 4.44 -14.96
N GLY A 162 -1.30 4.48 -15.97
CA GLY A 162 -1.09 5.67 -16.81
C GLY A 162 -2.35 6.14 -17.51
N LEU A 163 -3.16 5.22 -18.04
CA LEU A 163 -4.45 5.52 -18.67
C LEU A 163 -5.45 6.09 -17.66
N GLY A 164 -5.52 5.52 -16.45
CA GLY A 164 -6.35 6.06 -15.37
C GLY A 164 -5.92 7.47 -14.97
N VAL A 165 -4.62 7.75 -14.86
CA VAL A 165 -4.08 9.09 -14.59
C VAL A 165 -4.50 10.07 -15.70
N SER A 166 -4.39 9.68 -16.98
CA SER A 166 -4.79 10.51 -18.12
C SER A 166 -6.28 10.84 -18.11
N VAL A 167 -7.12 9.85 -17.79
CA VAL A 167 -8.58 10.06 -17.62
C VAL A 167 -8.86 11.02 -16.45
N GLY A 168 -8.13 10.93 -15.35
CA GLY A 168 -8.27 11.82 -14.21
C GLY A 168 -7.94 13.28 -14.55
N PHE A 169 -6.88 13.50 -15.32
CA PHE A 169 -6.57 14.85 -15.83
C PHE A 169 -7.66 15.38 -16.76
N TYR A 170 -8.18 14.52 -17.63
CA TYR A 170 -9.30 14.90 -18.53
C TYR A 170 -10.55 15.28 -17.75
N ILE A 171 -10.94 14.48 -16.74
CA ILE A 171 -12.08 14.78 -15.86
C ILE A 171 -11.85 16.11 -15.12
N SER A 172 -10.67 16.30 -14.54
CA SER A 172 -10.34 17.55 -13.85
C SER A 172 -10.39 18.76 -14.77
N PHE A 173 -10.04 18.59 -16.05
CA PHE A 173 -10.10 19.67 -17.06
C PHE A 173 -11.53 19.95 -17.56
N VAL A 174 -12.37 18.93 -17.73
CA VAL A 174 -13.74 19.09 -18.25
C VAL A 174 -14.71 19.60 -17.18
N VAL A 175 -14.43 19.32 -15.91
CA VAL A 175 -15.29 19.69 -14.78
C VAL A 175 -14.87 21.00 -14.14
N SER A 176 -13.64 21.52 -14.42
CA SER A 176 -13.20 22.85 -13.99
C SER A 176 -13.68 23.92 -14.94
#